data_cf456bddadfd3b6fe71fd16b7bd51813
#
_entry.id   cf456bddadfd3b6fe71fd16b7bd51813
#
_cell.length_a   1.000
_cell.length_b   1.000
_cell.length_c   1.000
_cell.angle_alpha   90.00
_cell.angle_beta   90.00
_cell.angle_gamma   90.00
#
_symmetry.space_group_name_H-M   'P 1'
#
loop_
_entity.id
_entity.type
_entity.pdbx_description
1 polymer ?
#
loop_
_entity_poly.entity_id
_entity_poly.type
_entity_poly.pdbx_seq_one_letter_code
_entity_poly.pdbx_strand_id
1 'polypeptide(L)'
;AELSSHQIDFCNWFTGYKPLKVTGFGDISYWKDGRETYDNTHLIYSYPNGIKASFTCLTSNAKDDYKIKVLGDKGSIMIDYQNAWRYPEGKYEKKMGDVDGVSGATASWVEGKGIPIDYQHKEPSRQALEDFRSNIVNNKEPLSNFKSGADVSFAVDMGIRAMDTNKVIEWVNKYNI
;
A
#
# COMPACT_ATOMS: atom_id res chain seq x y z
N ALA A 1 12.92 -1.37 -4.81
CA ALA A 1 12.75 -0.05 -4.19
C ALA A 1 11.77 0.79 -5.01
N GLU A 2 11.98 0.95 -6.30
CA GLU A 2 11.24 1.89 -7.15
C GLU A 2 9.73 1.62 -7.16
N LEU A 3 9.29 0.41 -7.42
CA LEU A 3 7.86 0.08 -7.48
C LEU A 3 7.14 0.23 -6.14
N SER A 4 7.76 -0.21 -5.05
CA SER A 4 7.11 -0.16 -3.72
C SER A 4 7.12 1.24 -3.09
N SER A 5 7.95 2.17 -3.56
CA SER A 5 8.00 3.53 -3.02
C SER A 5 6.67 4.27 -3.15
N HIS A 6 5.98 4.09 -4.27
CA HIS A 6 4.66 4.70 -4.49
C HIS A 6 3.61 4.18 -3.52
N GLN A 7 3.60 2.88 -3.21
CA GLN A 7 2.66 2.31 -2.25
C GLN A 7 3.00 2.68 -0.81
N ILE A 8 4.29 2.83 -0.48
CA ILE A 8 4.72 3.33 0.83
C ILE A 8 4.29 4.79 1.00
N ASP A 9 4.48 5.63 -0.04
CA ASP A 9 4.02 7.01 -0.03
C ASP A 9 2.51 7.10 0.15
N PHE A 10 1.76 6.28 -0.58
CA PHE A 10 0.31 6.16 -0.39
C PHE A 10 -0.05 5.82 1.06
N CYS A 11 0.62 4.86 1.68
CA CYS A 11 0.35 4.49 3.07
C CYS A 11 0.68 5.64 4.04
N ASN A 12 1.79 6.34 3.86
CA ASN A 12 2.16 7.49 4.67
C ASN A 12 1.12 8.62 4.54
N TRP A 13 0.73 8.94 3.31
CA TRP A 13 -0.28 9.95 3.02
C TRP A 13 -1.66 9.56 3.56
N PHE A 14 -2.10 8.33 3.30
CA PHE A 14 -3.42 7.83 3.71
C PHE A 14 -3.58 7.75 5.23
N THR A 15 -2.55 7.32 5.93
CA THR A 15 -2.57 7.18 7.40
C THR A 15 -2.23 8.48 8.12
N GLY A 16 -1.52 9.40 7.48
CA GLY A 16 -0.94 10.59 8.11
C GLY A 16 0.26 10.27 9.02
N TYR A 17 0.84 9.07 8.91
CA TYR A 17 1.93 8.61 9.77
C TYR A 17 3.12 8.11 8.96
N LYS A 18 4.28 8.09 9.62
CA LYS A 18 5.47 7.34 9.18
C LYS A 18 5.48 5.94 9.81
N PRO A 19 6.13 4.95 9.17
CA PRO A 19 6.26 3.64 9.78
C PRO A 19 7.14 3.70 11.04
N LEU A 20 6.81 2.88 12.03
CA LEU A 20 7.60 2.72 13.25
C LEU A 20 8.70 1.68 13.07
N LYS A 21 8.40 0.61 12.35
CA LYS A 21 9.32 -0.50 12.11
C LYS A 21 8.87 -1.33 10.92
N VAL A 22 9.81 -2.12 10.40
CA VAL A 22 9.60 -3.03 9.28
C VAL A 22 10.33 -4.34 9.49
N THR A 23 9.77 -5.41 8.93
CA THR A 23 10.42 -6.71 8.76
C THR A 23 9.95 -7.35 7.47
N GLY A 24 10.68 -8.36 6.99
CA GLY A 24 10.29 -9.13 5.81
C GLY A 24 11.47 -9.83 5.18
N PHE A 25 11.21 -10.41 4.01
CA PHE A 25 12.15 -11.20 3.24
C PHE A 25 12.19 -10.72 1.80
N GLY A 26 13.36 -10.87 1.19
CA GLY A 26 13.56 -10.64 -0.23
C GLY A 26 14.74 -11.45 -0.74
N ASP A 27 14.68 -11.81 -2.00
CA ASP A 27 15.77 -12.51 -2.68
C ASP A 27 15.78 -12.24 -4.19
N ILE A 28 16.73 -12.87 -4.88
CA ILE A 28 16.82 -12.92 -6.34
C ILE A 28 16.47 -14.36 -6.74
N SER A 29 15.17 -14.63 -6.91
CA SER A 29 14.66 -15.98 -7.12
C SER A 29 14.47 -16.31 -8.61
N TYR A 30 14.07 -15.35 -9.42
CA TYR A 30 13.73 -15.57 -10.83
C TYR A 30 14.82 -15.13 -11.81
N TRP A 31 15.26 -13.86 -11.74
CA TRP A 31 16.23 -13.28 -12.67
C TRP A 31 17.65 -13.63 -12.28
N LYS A 32 18.31 -14.49 -13.09
CA LYS A 32 19.71 -14.93 -12.88
C LYS A 32 20.68 -14.24 -13.84
N ASP A 33 20.53 -12.94 -14.03
CA ASP A 33 21.26 -12.11 -14.97
C ASP A 33 22.43 -11.33 -14.34
N GLY A 34 22.76 -11.63 -13.08
CA GLY A 34 23.86 -10.96 -12.36
C GLY A 34 23.43 -9.69 -11.61
N ARG A 35 22.11 -9.40 -11.54
CA ARG A 35 21.62 -8.26 -10.74
C ARG A 35 21.87 -8.44 -9.25
N GLU A 36 22.01 -7.31 -8.56
CA GLU A 36 22.12 -7.27 -7.09
C GLU A 36 20.81 -6.85 -6.43
N THR A 37 19.81 -6.43 -7.22
CA THR A 37 18.51 -5.98 -6.71
C THR A 37 17.53 -7.13 -6.60
N TYR A 38 16.80 -7.20 -5.50
CA TYR A 38 15.77 -8.21 -5.27
C TYR A 38 14.67 -8.15 -6.34
N ASP A 39 14.27 -9.31 -6.82
CA ASP A 39 13.15 -9.49 -7.75
C ASP A 39 11.88 -10.02 -7.07
N ASN A 40 12.01 -10.41 -5.80
CA ASN A 40 10.97 -10.97 -4.96
C ASN A 40 11.09 -10.38 -3.56
N THR A 41 10.12 -9.56 -3.16
CA THR A 41 10.14 -8.88 -1.85
C THR A 41 8.80 -8.97 -1.16
N HIS A 42 8.84 -9.28 0.14
CA HIS A 42 7.68 -9.31 1.03
C HIS A 42 8.03 -8.57 2.32
N LEU A 43 7.40 -7.42 2.53
CA LEU A 43 7.67 -6.53 3.66
C LEU A 43 6.41 -6.24 4.45
N ILE A 44 6.53 -6.15 5.76
CA ILE A 44 5.45 -5.72 6.65
C ILE A 44 5.95 -4.54 7.48
N TYR A 45 5.31 -3.39 7.31
CA TYR A 45 5.53 -2.19 8.08
C TYR A 45 4.50 -2.07 9.20
N SER A 46 4.93 -1.67 10.38
CA SER A 46 4.07 -1.31 11.50
C SER A 46 4.02 0.21 11.61
N TYR A 47 2.83 0.76 11.62
CA TYR A 47 2.54 2.18 11.81
C TYR A 47 1.96 2.44 13.20
N PRO A 48 1.86 3.70 13.64
CA PRO A 48 1.10 4.07 14.85
C PRO A 48 -0.32 3.51 14.86
N ASN A 49 -0.95 3.49 16.02
CA ASN A 49 -2.33 3.05 16.22
C ASN A 49 -2.62 1.62 15.76
N GLY A 50 -1.60 0.77 15.75
CA GLY A 50 -1.77 -0.65 15.39
C GLY A 50 -1.90 -0.93 13.90
N ILE A 51 -1.80 0.07 13.03
CA ILE A 51 -1.90 -0.10 11.57
C ILE A 51 -0.73 -0.95 11.06
N LYS A 52 -1.03 -1.87 10.15
CA LYS A 52 -0.05 -2.70 9.45
C LYS A 52 -0.22 -2.53 7.95
N ALA A 53 0.90 -2.39 7.25
CA ALA A 53 0.94 -2.36 5.80
C ALA A 53 1.85 -3.46 5.28
N SER A 54 1.31 -4.33 4.43
CA SER A 54 2.04 -5.41 3.79
C SER A 54 2.29 -5.05 2.34
N PHE A 55 3.54 -5.19 1.90
CA PHE A 55 3.97 -4.94 0.54
C PHE A 55 4.54 -6.21 -0.06
N THR A 56 4.02 -6.59 -1.21
CA THR A 56 4.55 -7.66 -2.04
C THR A 56 4.93 -7.07 -3.39
N CYS A 57 6.16 -7.31 -3.82
CA CYS A 57 6.62 -6.90 -5.13
C CYS A 57 7.36 -8.06 -5.78
N LEU A 58 6.80 -8.55 -6.88
CA LEU A 58 7.34 -9.61 -7.71
C LEU A 58 7.52 -9.06 -9.12
N THR A 59 8.69 -9.24 -9.72
CA THR A 59 8.99 -8.67 -11.05
C THR A 59 8.87 -9.69 -12.17
N SER A 60 8.33 -10.86 -11.89
CA SER A 60 8.22 -11.97 -12.84
C SER A 60 6.80 -12.45 -13.12
N ASN A 61 5.80 -11.89 -12.43
CA ASN A 61 4.42 -12.34 -12.55
C ASN A 61 3.67 -11.55 -13.63
N ALA A 62 2.91 -12.27 -14.46
CA ALA A 62 2.04 -11.68 -15.48
C ALA A 62 0.63 -11.34 -14.96
N LYS A 63 0.26 -11.85 -13.78
CA LYS A 63 -1.05 -11.66 -13.17
C LYS A 63 -0.92 -11.01 -11.80
N ASP A 64 -2.00 -10.40 -11.33
CA ASP A 64 -2.06 -9.69 -10.05
C ASP A 64 -1.07 -8.53 -9.96
N ASP A 65 -1.04 -7.71 -10.99
CA ASP A 65 -0.20 -6.54 -11.11
C ASP A 65 -0.43 -5.51 -9.97
N TYR A 66 -0.87 -4.32 -10.25
CA TYR A 66 -1.02 -3.29 -9.23
C TYR A 66 -2.34 -3.42 -8.47
N LYS A 67 -2.28 -3.66 -7.15
CA LYS A 67 -3.44 -3.69 -6.26
C LYS A 67 -3.13 -3.04 -4.91
N ILE A 68 -4.06 -2.21 -4.43
CA ILE A 68 -4.07 -1.70 -3.06
C ILE A 68 -5.34 -2.19 -2.38
N LYS A 69 -5.20 -2.75 -1.18
CA LYS A 69 -6.31 -3.11 -0.31
C LYS A 69 -6.18 -2.36 1.01
N VAL A 70 -7.23 -1.64 1.37
CA VAL A 70 -7.34 -1.01 2.69
C VAL A 70 -8.43 -1.74 3.46
N LEU A 71 -8.07 -2.33 4.60
CA LEU A 71 -8.97 -3.09 5.44
C LEU A 71 -9.21 -2.32 6.74
N GLY A 72 -10.43 -1.93 6.99
CA GLY A 72 -10.84 -1.17 8.17
C GLY A 72 -12.02 -1.82 8.90
N ASP A 73 -12.35 -1.29 10.06
CA ASP A 73 -13.46 -1.76 10.92
C ASP A 73 -14.85 -1.47 10.35
N LYS A 74 -14.96 -0.48 9.47
CA LYS A 74 -16.23 -0.07 8.83
C LYS A 74 -16.36 -0.53 7.40
N GLY A 75 -15.34 -1.16 6.86
CA GLY A 75 -15.32 -1.64 5.49
C GLY A 75 -13.93 -1.72 4.91
N SER A 76 -13.87 -2.21 3.69
CA SER A 76 -12.64 -2.36 2.92
C SER A 76 -12.73 -1.60 1.61
N ILE A 77 -11.57 -1.17 1.11
CA ILE A 77 -11.41 -0.56 -0.20
C ILE A 77 -10.42 -1.41 -1.00
N MET A 78 -10.76 -1.69 -2.25
CA MET A 78 -9.85 -2.31 -3.20
C MET A 78 -9.65 -1.35 -4.38
N ILE A 79 -8.41 -1.15 -4.77
CA ILE A 79 -8.00 -0.28 -5.87
C ILE A 79 -7.10 -1.08 -6.80
N ASP A 80 -7.37 -1.01 -8.09
CA ASP A 80 -6.46 -1.42 -9.17
C ASP A 80 -6.14 -0.23 -10.08
N TYR A 81 -5.52 -0.47 -11.23
CA TYR A 81 -5.15 0.60 -12.16
C TYR A 81 -6.31 1.42 -12.71
N GLN A 82 -7.50 0.85 -12.79
CA GLN A 82 -8.62 1.45 -13.51
C GLN A 82 -9.83 1.68 -12.63
N ASN A 83 -9.93 0.95 -11.50
CA ASN A 83 -11.15 0.89 -10.73
C ASN A 83 -10.87 0.92 -9.22
N ALA A 84 -11.88 1.37 -8.48
CA ALA A 84 -11.90 1.29 -7.04
C ALA A 84 -13.27 0.81 -6.57
N TRP A 85 -13.28 -0.03 -5.54
CA TRP A 85 -14.49 -0.57 -4.92
C TRP A 85 -14.43 -0.42 -3.42
N ARG A 86 -15.57 -0.16 -2.82
CA ARG A 86 -15.75 -0.23 -1.38
C ARG A 86 -16.62 -1.43 -1.00
N TYR A 87 -16.32 -2.01 0.13
CA TYR A 87 -17.01 -3.15 0.72
C TYR A 87 -17.36 -2.76 2.17
N PRO A 88 -18.60 -2.25 2.44
CA PRO A 88 -18.99 -1.87 3.78
C PRO A 88 -19.10 -3.11 4.70
N GLU A 89 -18.60 -3.00 5.92
CA GLU A 89 -18.86 -4.01 6.95
C GLU A 89 -20.25 -3.84 7.55
N GLY A 90 -20.87 -4.94 8.00
CA GLY A 90 -21.96 -4.90 8.98
C GLY A 90 -23.39 -4.74 8.48
N LYS A 91 -23.69 -4.92 7.20
CA LYS A 91 -25.10 -4.95 6.70
C LYS A 91 -25.41 -6.09 5.75
N TYR A 92 -24.83 -7.24 5.99
CA TYR A 92 -25.42 -8.45 5.40
C TYR A 92 -26.39 -9.03 6.42
N GLU A 93 -27.69 -8.86 6.17
CA GLU A 93 -28.69 -9.65 6.88
C GLU A 93 -28.35 -11.11 6.62
N LYS A 94 -27.85 -11.78 7.65
CA LYS A 94 -27.66 -13.22 7.62
C LYS A 94 -29.03 -13.86 7.33
N LYS A 95 -29.22 -14.38 6.15
CA LYS A 95 -30.16 -15.48 5.96
C LYS A 95 -29.55 -16.67 6.69
N MET A 96 -29.93 -16.79 7.95
CA MET A 96 -29.60 -17.93 8.77
C MET A 96 -30.35 -19.11 8.19
N GLY A 97 -29.67 -20.05 7.58
CA GLY A 97 -30.31 -21.29 7.15
C GLY A 97 -29.57 -22.13 6.11
N ASP A 98 -28.66 -21.62 5.35
CA ASP A 98 -28.19 -22.33 4.14
C ASP A 98 -26.84 -23.03 4.22
N VAL A 99 -26.04 -22.89 5.27
CA VAL A 99 -24.78 -23.62 5.40
C VAL A 99 -24.54 -24.03 6.85
N ASP A 100 -24.71 -25.29 7.13
CA ASP A 100 -24.41 -25.90 8.42
C ASP A 100 -22.88 -25.91 8.64
N GLY A 101 -22.41 -25.31 9.76
CA GLY A 101 -21.03 -25.36 10.18
C GLY A 101 -20.10 -24.22 9.70
N VAL A 102 -20.61 -23.22 8.99
CA VAL A 102 -19.80 -22.06 8.57
C VAL A 102 -20.02 -20.88 9.52
N SER A 103 -18.92 -20.34 10.07
CA SER A 103 -19.02 -19.14 10.91
C SER A 103 -19.52 -17.95 10.10
N GLY A 104 -20.25 -17.02 10.74
CA GLY A 104 -20.79 -15.84 10.07
C GLY A 104 -19.73 -14.97 9.37
N ALA A 105 -18.46 -15.06 9.77
CA ALA A 105 -17.34 -14.43 9.09
C ALA A 105 -17.04 -15.07 7.72
N THR A 106 -17.23 -16.37 7.58
CA THR A 106 -16.98 -17.08 6.32
C THR A 106 -18.10 -16.86 5.31
N ALA A 107 -19.36 -16.72 5.75
CA ALA A 107 -20.50 -16.46 4.87
C ALA A 107 -20.44 -15.08 4.20
N SER A 108 -19.82 -14.09 4.83
CA SER A 108 -19.67 -12.75 4.26
C SER A 108 -18.63 -12.65 3.12
N TRP A 109 -17.79 -13.66 2.93
CA TRP A 109 -16.76 -13.68 1.90
C TRP A 109 -17.27 -14.07 0.50
N VAL A 110 -18.46 -14.63 0.44
CA VAL A 110 -19.00 -15.19 -0.82
C VAL A 110 -19.78 -14.16 -1.66
N GLU A 111 -20.23 -13.05 -1.08
CA GLU A 111 -21.18 -12.17 -1.74
C GLU A 111 -20.71 -10.72 -1.84
N GLY A 112 -19.77 -10.39 -2.68
CA GLY A 112 -19.61 -8.97 -2.88
C GLY A 112 -18.78 -8.57 -4.08
N LYS A 113 -19.46 -8.20 -5.14
CA LYS A 113 -18.82 -7.47 -6.26
C LYS A 113 -18.30 -6.09 -5.86
N GLY A 114 -18.44 -5.69 -4.59
CA GLY A 114 -18.13 -4.35 -4.11
C GLY A 114 -19.06 -3.29 -4.69
N ILE A 115 -19.07 -2.13 -4.08
CA ILE A 115 -19.76 -0.95 -4.56
C ILE A 115 -18.71 -0.12 -5.31
N PRO A 116 -18.86 0.11 -6.62
CA PRO A 116 -17.90 0.93 -7.36
C PRO A 116 -17.77 2.32 -6.73
N ILE A 117 -16.56 2.81 -6.63
CA ILE A 117 -16.29 4.21 -6.29
C ILE A 117 -16.18 4.94 -7.62
N ASP A 118 -17.17 5.78 -7.91
CA ASP A 118 -17.14 6.64 -9.09
C ASP A 118 -16.18 7.80 -8.84
N TYR A 119 -15.20 7.96 -9.73
CA TYR A 119 -14.28 9.08 -9.70
C TYR A 119 -13.95 9.53 -11.13
N GLN A 120 -13.77 10.82 -11.30
CA GLN A 120 -13.36 11.35 -12.59
C GLN A 120 -11.89 10.98 -12.84
N HIS A 121 -11.68 10.03 -13.71
CA HIS A 121 -10.33 9.63 -14.11
C HIS A 121 -9.67 10.74 -14.91
N LYS A 122 -8.61 11.32 -14.38
CA LYS A 122 -7.70 12.19 -15.12
C LYS A 122 -6.44 11.42 -15.44
N GLU A 123 -5.86 11.71 -16.58
CA GLU A 123 -4.57 11.15 -16.94
C GLU A 123 -3.52 11.62 -15.91
N PRO A 124 -2.77 10.68 -15.27
CA PRO A 124 -1.93 11.00 -14.11
C PRO A 124 -0.85 12.06 -14.36
N SER A 125 -0.20 12.01 -15.51
CA SER A 125 0.86 12.98 -15.85
C SER A 125 0.29 14.38 -16.05
N ARG A 126 -0.89 14.47 -16.66
CA ARG A 126 -1.60 15.75 -16.79
C ARG A 126 -1.99 16.31 -15.43
N GLN A 127 -2.53 15.47 -14.54
CA GLN A 127 -2.88 15.89 -13.18
C GLN A 127 -1.65 16.42 -12.44
N ALA A 128 -0.52 15.73 -12.52
CA ALA A 128 0.72 16.15 -11.88
C ALA A 128 1.19 17.53 -12.39
N LEU A 129 1.11 17.79 -13.69
CA LEU A 129 1.47 19.08 -14.28
C LEU A 129 0.49 20.20 -13.90
N GLU A 130 -0.81 19.91 -13.84
CA GLU A 130 -1.82 20.86 -13.39
C GLU A 130 -1.62 21.23 -11.92
N ASP A 131 -1.33 20.25 -11.06
CA ASP A 131 -1.06 20.46 -9.64
C ASP A 131 0.25 21.25 -9.42
N PHE A 132 1.30 20.91 -10.16
CA PHE A 132 2.57 21.64 -10.12
C PHE A 132 2.36 23.13 -10.47
N ARG A 133 1.68 23.40 -11.59
CA ARG A 133 1.35 24.77 -11.99
C ARG A 133 0.51 25.48 -10.92
N SER A 134 -0.53 24.80 -10.41
CA SER A 134 -1.42 25.37 -9.38
C SER A 134 -0.66 25.74 -8.11
N ASN A 135 0.27 24.89 -7.67
CA ASN A 135 1.08 25.15 -6.48
C ASN A 135 1.99 26.37 -6.67
N ILE A 136 2.61 26.53 -7.83
CA ILE A 136 3.43 27.71 -8.13
C ILE A 136 2.59 28.98 -8.15
N VAL A 137 1.49 28.98 -8.90
CA VAL A 137 0.63 30.19 -9.06
C VAL A 137 0.01 30.62 -7.75
N ASN A 138 -0.37 29.68 -6.90
CA ASN A 138 -1.04 29.96 -5.64
C ASN A 138 -0.09 29.97 -4.43
N ASN A 139 1.22 29.86 -4.65
CA ASN A 139 2.25 29.77 -3.61
C ASN A 139 1.90 28.74 -2.53
N LYS A 140 1.47 27.56 -2.95
CA LYS A 140 1.11 26.43 -2.09
C LYS A 140 2.20 25.39 -2.06
N GLU A 141 2.44 24.81 -0.90
CA GLU A 141 3.32 23.66 -0.79
C GLU A 141 2.65 22.43 -1.44
N PRO A 142 3.38 21.67 -2.30
CA PRO A 142 2.84 20.46 -2.89
C PRO A 142 2.62 19.37 -1.85
N LEU A 143 1.61 18.51 -2.08
CA LEU A 143 1.38 17.34 -1.24
C LEU A 143 2.58 16.37 -1.28
N SER A 144 3.15 16.17 -2.47
CA SER A 144 4.40 15.42 -2.64
C SER A 144 5.55 16.42 -2.67
N ASN A 145 6.23 16.58 -1.55
CA ASN A 145 7.32 17.52 -1.34
C ASN A 145 8.62 16.79 -0.91
N PHE A 146 9.68 17.55 -0.69
CA PHE A 146 10.97 17.00 -0.26
C PHE A 146 10.85 16.15 1.01
N LYS A 147 10.06 16.61 1.98
CA LYS A 147 9.90 15.91 3.26
C LYS A 147 9.18 14.56 3.08
N SER A 148 8.07 14.54 2.34
CA SER A 148 7.35 13.30 2.05
C SER A 148 8.23 12.31 1.26
N GLY A 149 8.97 12.79 0.27
CA GLY A 149 9.91 11.98 -0.50
C GLY A 149 11.06 11.41 0.35
N ALA A 150 11.60 12.20 1.28
CA ALA A 150 12.62 11.74 2.21
C ALA A 150 12.09 10.66 3.16
N ASP A 151 10.89 10.85 3.72
CA ASP A 151 10.25 9.87 4.60
C ASP A 151 10.04 8.51 3.88
N VAL A 152 9.64 8.54 2.62
CA VAL A 152 9.53 7.34 1.78
C VAL A 152 10.89 6.70 1.54
N SER A 153 11.90 7.50 1.22
CA SER A 153 13.26 6.99 0.97
C SER A 153 13.83 6.29 2.21
N PHE A 154 13.62 6.85 3.39
CA PHE A 154 14.02 6.22 4.65
C PHE A 154 13.24 4.91 4.91
N ALA A 155 11.94 4.88 4.63
CA ALA A 155 11.16 3.66 4.76
C ALA A 155 11.65 2.57 3.80
N VAL A 156 12.00 2.91 2.57
CA VAL A 156 12.61 1.99 1.59
C VAL A 156 13.95 1.45 2.09
N ASP A 157 14.85 2.31 2.60
CA ASP A 157 16.13 1.89 3.20
C ASP A 157 15.91 0.91 4.36
N MET A 158 14.97 1.22 5.25
CA MET A 158 14.61 0.33 6.35
C MET A 158 14.17 -1.06 5.83
N GLY A 159 13.36 -1.09 4.77
CA GLY A 159 12.90 -2.34 4.15
C GLY A 159 14.05 -3.15 3.56
N ILE A 160 14.97 -2.53 2.85
CA ILE A 160 16.18 -3.17 2.31
C ILE A 160 17.01 -3.76 3.45
N ARG A 161 17.31 -2.97 4.46
CA ARG A 161 18.08 -3.44 5.65
C ARG A 161 17.39 -4.57 6.40
N ALA A 162 16.06 -4.57 6.47
CA ALA A 162 15.31 -5.67 7.09
C ALA A 162 15.51 -6.98 6.32
N MET A 163 15.47 -6.93 5.00
CA MET A 163 15.71 -8.10 4.14
C MET A 163 17.18 -8.56 4.22
N ASP A 164 18.14 -7.65 4.11
CA ASP A 164 19.57 -7.97 4.13
C ASP A 164 20.02 -8.58 5.45
N THR A 165 19.46 -8.13 6.56
CA THR A 165 19.88 -8.56 7.91
C THR A 165 18.97 -9.61 8.52
N ASN A 166 17.81 -9.88 7.95
CA ASN A 166 16.74 -10.71 8.51
C ASN A 166 16.31 -10.25 9.92
N LYS A 167 16.26 -8.93 10.13
CA LYS A 167 15.91 -8.32 11.42
C LYS A 167 14.78 -7.35 11.29
N VAL A 168 14.11 -7.07 12.42
CA VAL A 168 13.22 -5.94 12.53
C VAL A 168 14.07 -4.66 12.57
N ILE A 169 13.78 -3.73 11.67
CA ILE A 169 14.42 -2.41 11.61
C ILE A 169 13.43 -1.37 12.11
N GLU A 170 13.84 -0.55 13.07
CA GLU A 170 13.03 0.51 13.65
C GLU A 170 13.36 1.86 13.02
N TRP A 171 12.35 2.74 12.97
CA TRP A 171 12.53 4.14 12.59
C TRP A 171 13.39 4.83 13.63
N VAL A 172 14.42 5.53 13.22
CA VAL A 172 15.34 6.23 14.11
C VAL A 172 15.24 7.75 13.94
N ASN A 173 15.46 8.49 15.02
CA ASN A 173 15.30 9.96 15.04
C ASN A 173 16.17 10.70 14.01
N LYS A 174 17.31 10.12 13.59
CA LYS A 174 18.14 10.70 12.53
C LYS A 174 17.45 10.83 11.17
N TYR A 175 16.33 10.14 10.97
CA TYR A 175 15.48 10.21 9.77
C TYR A 175 14.40 11.30 9.86
N ASN A 176 14.28 12.00 10.98
CA ASN A 176 13.34 13.11 11.10
C ASN A 176 13.97 14.37 10.50
N ILE A 177 13.39 14.85 9.40
CA ILE A 177 13.77 16.06 8.69
C ILE A 177 12.77 17.17 8.95
#